data_f00b7e7c2d14c0f9d531672f60223a31
#
_entry.id   f00b7e7c2d14c0f9d531672f60223a31
#
_cell.length_a   1.000
_cell.length_b   1.000
_cell.length_c   1.000
_cell.angle_alpha   90.00
_cell.angle_beta   90.00
_cell.angle_gamma   90.00
#
_symmetry.space_group_name_H-M   'P 1'
#
loop_
_entity.id
_entity.type
_entity.pdbx_description
1 polymer ?
#
loop_
_entity_poly.entity_id
_entity_poly.type
_entity_poly.pdbx_seq_one_letter_code
_entity_poly.pdbx_strand_id
1 'polypeptide(L)'
;MTTLTDDGLRVLDDSQTRLLRAIEGVFLRWAGMWNAPEHRYPPLLRARDLDTFHYFDAFPQAGLSVAQLDPERLGPVLAETSRPVDRLPGEVMGATGFALPMAACYWVYIDLAGAVLPEEGTVRTTVASCFRNEAQYDGLQRVLGFTMREFVCVGSGQAAREHYLRGRETVLAFGAELGLDMRLEVAGDPFFEAFKNDDASQREFPVKEEFVVNGLAIGSANYHRKFFTGRLGIQAGQETAHTSCLGFGLERWVHTLTQAFGSARAALSAVERLL
;
A
#
# COMPACT_ATOMS: atom_id res chain seq x y z
N MET A 1 -12.66 -22.66 -15.13
CA MET A 1 -11.21 -22.52 -15.02
C MET A 1 -10.85 -21.16 -15.62
N THR A 2 -10.59 -20.17 -14.79
CA THR A 2 -10.13 -18.86 -15.25
C THR A 2 -8.67 -19.03 -15.67
N THR A 3 -8.37 -18.85 -16.94
CA THR A 3 -7.00 -18.83 -17.45
C THR A 3 -6.25 -17.75 -16.69
N LEU A 4 -5.26 -18.14 -15.90
CA LEU A 4 -4.31 -17.22 -15.29
C LEU A 4 -3.51 -16.61 -16.43
N THR A 5 -3.78 -15.37 -16.75
CA THR A 5 -2.98 -14.60 -17.68
C THR A 5 -1.69 -14.18 -16.97
N ASP A 6 -0.54 -14.19 -17.65
CA ASP A 6 0.75 -13.74 -17.09
C ASP A 6 0.84 -12.21 -16.91
N ASP A 7 -0.31 -11.52 -16.99
CA ASP A 7 -0.43 -10.06 -16.91
C ASP A 7 -0.62 -9.53 -15.48
N GLY A 8 -0.64 -10.40 -14.49
CA GLY A 8 -0.82 -10.00 -13.09
C GLY A 8 -2.25 -9.66 -12.67
N LEU A 9 -3.23 -9.82 -13.57
CA LEU A 9 -4.65 -9.66 -13.23
C LEU A 9 -5.20 -10.95 -12.62
N ARG A 10 -5.90 -10.83 -11.50
CA ARG A 10 -6.44 -11.99 -10.76
C ARG A 10 -7.88 -11.75 -10.35
N VAL A 11 -8.66 -12.82 -10.36
CA VAL A 11 -10.03 -12.85 -9.87
C VAL A 11 -10.05 -13.61 -8.56
N LEU A 12 -10.60 -13.01 -7.53
CA LEU A 12 -10.93 -13.70 -6.28
C LEU A 12 -12.29 -14.39 -6.42
N ASP A 13 -12.37 -15.67 -6.08
CA ASP A 13 -13.65 -16.37 -5.97
C ASP A 13 -14.46 -15.92 -4.75
N ASP A 14 -15.68 -16.44 -4.58
CA ASP A 14 -16.55 -16.07 -3.46
C ASP A 14 -15.88 -16.32 -2.10
N SER A 15 -15.23 -17.47 -1.93
CA SER A 15 -14.60 -17.84 -0.65
C SER A 15 -13.40 -16.93 -0.33
N GLN A 16 -12.60 -16.61 -1.31
CA GLN A 16 -11.46 -15.68 -1.20
C GLN A 16 -11.94 -14.24 -0.92
N THR A 17 -13.01 -13.81 -1.59
CA THR A 17 -13.61 -12.48 -1.38
C THR A 17 -14.16 -12.33 0.04
N ARG A 18 -14.82 -13.36 0.56
CA ARG A 18 -15.31 -13.38 1.94
C ARG A 18 -14.16 -13.36 2.95
N LEU A 19 -13.11 -14.14 2.71
CA LEU A 19 -11.90 -14.11 3.53
C LEU A 19 -11.25 -12.73 3.54
N LEU A 20 -11.10 -12.09 2.36
CA LEU A 20 -10.57 -10.74 2.26
C LEU A 20 -11.38 -9.75 3.12
N ARG A 21 -12.71 -9.79 3.05
CA ARG A 21 -13.58 -8.92 3.85
C ARG A 21 -13.45 -9.20 5.36
N ALA A 22 -13.30 -10.45 5.76
CA ALA A 22 -13.10 -10.81 7.16
C ALA A 22 -11.76 -10.26 7.68
N ILE A 23 -10.66 -10.40 6.90
CA ILE A 23 -9.36 -9.82 7.22
C ILE A 23 -9.46 -8.28 7.34
N GLU A 24 -10.12 -7.64 6.39
CA GLU A 24 -10.36 -6.19 6.42
C GLU A 24 -11.17 -5.79 7.67
N GLY A 25 -12.15 -6.60 8.06
CA GLY A 25 -12.90 -6.42 9.30
C GLY A 25 -12.02 -6.43 10.55
N VAL A 26 -11.02 -7.33 10.63
CA VAL A 26 -10.02 -7.32 11.72
C VAL A 26 -9.23 -6.02 11.72
N PHE A 27 -8.76 -5.59 10.55
CA PHE A 27 -7.98 -4.35 10.44
C PHE A 27 -8.82 -3.12 10.84
N LEU A 28 -10.09 -3.06 10.46
CA LEU A 28 -10.99 -1.98 10.88
C LEU A 28 -11.20 -1.93 12.40
N ARG A 29 -11.18 -3.07 13.10
CA ARG A 29 -11.20 -3.06 14.57
C ARG A 29 -9.92 -2.46 15.14
N TRP A 30 -8.76 -2.70 14.53
CA TRP A 30 -7.52 -2.07 14.96
C TRP A 30 -7.57 -0.55 14.82
N ALA A 31 -8.35 -0.01 13.86
CA ALA A 31 -8.56 1.43 13.75
C ALA A 31 -9.08 2.06 15.06
N GLY A 32 -9.91 1.34 15.81
CA GLY A 32 -10.41 1.77 17.11
C GLY A 32 -9.32 1.97 18.17
N MET A 33 -8.20 1.24 18.08
CA MET A 33 -7.08 1.39 19.03
C MET A 33 -6.38 2.76 18.95
N TRP A 34 -6.47 3.41 17.80
CA TRP A 34 -5.89 4.73 17.54
C TRP A 34 -6.93 5.82 17.31
N ASN A 35 -8.24 5.51 17.51
CA ASN A 35 -9.34 6.39 17.10
C ASN A 35 -9.17 6.89 15.66
N ALA A 36 -8.71 5.99 14.75
CA ALA A 36 -8.38 6.33 13.38
C ALA A 36 -9.64 6.37 12.50
N PRO A 37 -10.11 7.56 12.07
CA PRO A 37 -11.21 7.65 11.13
C PRO A 37 -10.82 7.05 9.79
N GLU A 38 -11.77 6.36 9.16
CA GLU A 38 -11.58 5.87 7.79
C GLU A 38 -11.82 7.00 6.78
N HIS A 39 -10.86 7.18 5.88
CA HIS A 39 -10.98 8.11 4.76
C HIS A 39 -10.99 7.34 3.44
N ARG A 40 -11.76 7.83 2.47
CA ARG A 40 -11.74 7.35 1.09
C ARG A 40 -11.18 8.44 0.20
N TYR A 41 -10.14 8.11 -0.53
CA TYR A 41 -9.44 9.04 -1.40
C TYR A 41 -9.69 8.74 -2.87
N PRO A 42 -9.42 9.68 -3.78
CA PRO A 42 -9.53 9.44 -5.22
C PRO A 42 -8.65 8.26 -5.67
N PRO A 43 -9.10 7.49 -6.68
CA PRO A 43 -8.37 6.31 -7.17
C PRO A 43 -7.17 6.65 -8.06
N LEU A 44 -6.87 7.92 -8.28
CA LEU A 44 -5.75 8.40 -9.08
C LEU A 44 -4.90 9.38 -8.28
N LEU A 45 -3.61 9.44 -8.60
CA LEU A 45 -2.66 10.44 -8.09
C LEU A 45 -2.28 11.41 -9.21
N ARG A 46 -1.97 12.65 -8.87
CA ARG A 46 -1.40 13.59 -9.84
C ARG A 46 0.09 13.33 -9.95
N ALA A 47 0.63 13.39 -11.17
CA ALA A 47 2.07 13.25 -11.41
C ALA A 47 2.90 14.23 -10.57
N ARG A 48 2.43 15.50 -10.44
CA ARG A 48 3.11 16.52 -9.61
C ARG A 48 3.19 16.14 -8.14
N ASP A 49 2.18 15.46 -7.59
CA ASP A 49 2.17 15.05 -6.19
C ASP A 49 3.17 13.90 -5.96
N LEU A 50 3.30 12.99 -6.93
CA LEU A 50 4.32 11.94 -6.92
C LEU A 50 5.73 12.49 -7.07
N ASP A 51 5.91 13.51 -7.92
CA ASP A 51 7.18 14.20 -8.11
C ASP A 51 7.63 14.89 -6.81
N THR A 52 6.69 15.49 -6.06
CA THR A 52 6.96 16.05 -4.73
C THR A 52 7.55 15.02 -3.77
N PHE A 53 7.19 13.75 -3.92
CA PHE A 53 7.74 12.63 -3.14
C PHE A 53 8.98 11.99 -3.76
N HIS A 54 9.53 12.53 -4.85
CA HIS A 54 10.63 11.93 -5.61
C HIS A 54 10.34 10.49 -6.08
N TYR A 55 9.06 10.19 -6.34
CA TYR A 55 8.66 8.85 -6.74
C TYR A 55 9.31 8.41 -8.06
N PHE A 56 9.39 9.32 -9.02
CA PHE A 56 9.97 9.02 -10.33
C PHE A 56 11.47 8.77 -10.30
N ASP A 57 12.16 9.29 -9.29
CA ASP A 57 13.59 9.03 -9.07
C ASP A 57 13.80 7.65 -8.40
N ALA A 58 12.90 7.27 -7.48
CA ALA A 58 13.04 6.08 -6.65
C ALA A 58 12.44 4.80 -7.30
N PHE A 59 11.29 4.92 -7.97
CA PHE A 59 10.52 3.78 -8.47
C PHE A 59 9.96 3.95 -9.89
N PRO A 60 10.72 4.50 -10.86
CA PRO A 60 10.19 4.75 -12.20
C PRO A 60 9.65 3.48 -12.87
N GLN A 61 10.27 2.32 -12.59
CA GLN A 61 9.90 1.04 -13.17
C GLN A 61 8.56 0.48 -12.67
N ALA A 62 8.13 0.86 -11.47
CA ALA A 62 6.89 0.35 -10.86
C ALA A 62 5.67 1.22 -11.19
N GLY A 63 5.90 2.45 -11.68
CA GLY A 63 4.85 3.41 -11.96
C GLY A 63 4.02 3.08 -13.20
N LEU A 64 2.72 3.31 -13.08
CA LEU A 64 1.77 3.25 -14.19
C LEU A 64 1.07 4.60 -14.33
N SER A 65 1.14 5.17 -15.54
CA SER A 65 0.45 6.42 -15.88
C SER A 65 -0.89 6.15 -16.55
N VAL A 66 -1.81 7.10 -16.41
CA VAL A 66 -3.11 7.11 -17.10
C VAL A 66 -2.98 7.93 -18.37
N ALA A 67 -3.44 7.38 -19.47
CA ALA A 67 -3.49 8.05 -20.76
C ALA A 67 -4.96 8.29 -21.16
N GLN A 68 -5.21 9.42 -21.82
CA GLN A 68 -6.49 9.69 -22.48
C GLN A 68 -6.41 9.18 -23.92
N LEU A 69 -7.46 8.55 -24.40
CA LEU A 69 -7.56 8.18 -25.81
C LEU A 69 -7.91 9.39 -26.68
N ASP A 70 -7.22 9.52 -27.80
CA ASP A 70 -7.51 10.51 -28.83
C ASP A 70 -8.51 9.90 -29.85
N PRO A 71 -9.79 10.32 -29.85
CA PRO A 71 -10.81 9.69 -30.70
C PRO A 71 -10.57 9.94 -32.20
N GLU A 72 -9.92 11.04 -32.60
CA GLU A 72 -9.64 11.35 -33.99
C GLU A 72 -8.57 10.43 -34.57
N ARG A 73 -7.57 10.06 -33.76
CA ARG A 73 -6.49 9.12 -34.13
C ARG A 73 -6.91 7.67 -33.95
N LEU A 74 -7.72 7.38 -32.95
CA LEU A 74 -8.13 6.00 -32.63
C LEU A 74 -8.95 5.35 -33.74
N GLY A 75 -9.89 6.08 -34.34
CA GLY A 75 -10.76 5.56 -35.41
C GLY A 75 -10.02 4.95 -36.58
N PRO A 76 -9.13 5.69 -37.27
CA PRO A 76 -8.30 5.17 -38.35
C PRO A 76 -7.44 3.96 -37.96
N VAL A 77 -6.79 4.02 -36.79
CA VAL A 77 -5.94 2.92 -36.31
C VAL A 77 -6.75 1.64 -36.09
N LEU A 78 -7.92 1.75 -35.50
CA LEU A 78 -8.78 0.59 -35.26
C LEU A 78 -9.36 0.00 -36.54
N ALA A 79 -9.53 0.80 -37.61
CA ALA A 79 -9.99 0.31 -38.91
C ALA A 79 -8.94 -0.61 -39.58
N GLU A 80 -7.66 -0.39 -39.29
CA GLU A 80 -6.54 -1.16 -39.85
C GLU A 80 -6.04 -2.27 -38.93
N THR A 81 -6.55 -2.32 -37.67
CA THR A 81 -6.09 -3.27 -36.65
C THR A 81 -6.99 -4.51 -36.60
N SER A 82 -6.38 -5.68 -36.54
CA SER A 82 -7.12 -6.94 -36.31
C SER A 82 -7.77 -6.96 -34.92
N ARG A 83 -8.94 -7.59 -34.84
CA ARG A 83 -9.68 -7.75 -33.57
C ARG A 83 -9.54 -9.16 -32.99
N PRO A 84 -9.45 -9.35 -31.66
CA PRO A 84 -9.42 -8.29 -30.64
C PRO A 84 -8.11 -7.50 -30.63
N VAL A 85 -8.15 -6.25 -30.08
CA VAL A 85 -6.96 -5.40 -29.98
C VAL A 85 -6.21 -5.73 -28.69
N ASP A 86 -5.01 -6.26 -28.80
CA ASP A 86 -4.18 -6.61 -27.63
C ASP A 86 -3.50 -5.38 -26.99
N ARG A 87 -3.11 -4.41 -27.82
CA ARG A 87 -2.44 -3.18 -27.37
C ARG A 87 -2.89 -1.98 -28.16
N LEU A 88 -3.10 -0.87 -27.49
CA LEU A 88 -3.31 0.42 -28.12
C LEU A 88 -1.95 1.07 -28.42
N PRO A 89 -1.70 1.56 -29.65
CA PRO A 89 -0.47 2.27 -29.99
C PRO A 89 -0.34 3.57 -29.19
N GLY A 90 0.89 3.96 -28.86
CA GLY A 90 1.16 5.19 -28.11
C GLY A 90 0.66 6.47 -28.80
N GLU A 91 0.61 6.47 -30.13
CA GLU A 91 0.14 7.60 -30.95
C GLU A 91 -1.33 7.96 -30.78
N VAL A 92 -2.16 7.02 -30.30
CA VAL A 92 -3.57 7.26 -29.99
C VAL A 92 -3.81 7.67 -28.54
N MET A 93 -2.73 7.83 -27.77
CA MET A 93 -2.79 8.16 -26.35
C MET A 93 -2.22 9.56 -26.08
N GLY A 94 -2.94 10.34 -25.29
CA GLY A 94 -2.51 11.64 -24.78
C GLY A 94 -2.16 11.58 -23.30
N ALA A 95 -1.17 12.35 -22.86
CA ALA A 95 -0.79 12.48 -21.45
C ALA A 95 -1.89 13.18 -20.63
N THR A 96 -2.19 12.65 -19.44
CA THR A 96 -3.23 13.22 -18.56
C THR A 96 -2.68 13.91 -17.31
N GLY A 97 -1.42 13.69 -16.96
CA GLY A 97 -0.85 14.13 -15.68
C GLY A 97 -1.36 13.33 -14.47
N PHE A 98 -1.97 12.16 -14.68
CA PHE A 98 -2.41 11.22 -13.64
C PHE A 98 -1.65 9.91 -13.70
N ALA A 99 -1.51 9.28 -12.51
CA ALA A 99 -0.93 7.96 -12.35
C ALA A 99 -1.82 7.10 -11.45
N LEU A 100 -1.67 5.78 -11.58
CA LEU A 100 -2.29 4.82 -10.68
C LEU A 100 -1.53 4.82 -9.34
N PRO A 101 -2.22 4.73 -8.19
CA PRO A 101 -1.55 4.73 -6.89
C PRO A 101 -0.78 3.43 -6.65
N MET A 102 0.40 3.52 -6.08
CA MET A 102 1.26 2.40 -5.74
C MET A 102 1.19 2.02 -4.26
N ALA A 103 0.67 2.93 -3.43
CA ALA A 103 0.36 2.74 -2.03
C ALA A 103 -0.84 3.64 -1.65
N ALA A 104 -1.57 3.25 -0.61
CA ALA A 104 -2.78 3.97 -0.20
C ALA A 104 -2.46 5.24 0.61
N CYS A 105 -1.30 5.31 1.28
CA CYS A 105 -0.94 6.39 2.20
C CYS A 105 -0.67 7.74 1.53
N TYR A 106 -0.28 7.80 0.26
CA TYR A 106 0.10 9.06 -0.40
C TYR A 106 -0.97 10.15 -0.25
N TRP A 107 -2.22 9.79 -0.44
CA TRP A 107 -3.33 10.73 -0.30
C TRP A 107 -3.49 11.27 1.12
N VAL A 108 -3.14 10.51 2.15
CA VAL A 108 -3.21 10.99 3.53
C VAL A 108 -2.27 12.18 3.72
N TYR A 109 -1.07 12.09 3.18
CA TYR A 109 -0.09 13.19 3.25
C TYR A 109 -0.50 14.37 2.39
N ILE A 110 -1.01 14.13 1.18
CA ILE A 110 -1.49 15.20 0.27
C ILE A 110 -2.66 15.96 0.91
N ASP A 111 -3.60 15.25 1.52
CA ASP A 111 -4.78 15.84 2.18
C ASP A 111 -4.41 16.68 3.43
N LEU A 112 -3.30 16.37 4.06
CA LEU A 112 -2.76 17.11 5.21
C LEU A 112 -1.74 18.19 4.82
N ALA A 113 -1.49 18.44 3.54
CA ALA A 113 -0.49 19.40 3.11
C ALA A 113 -0.73 20.78 3.72
N GLY A 114 0.30 21.36 4.35
CA GLY A 114 0.26 22.65 5.03
C GLY A 114 -0.47 22.68 6.37
N ALA A 115 -0.94 21.53 6.85
CA ALA A 115 -1.64 21.46 8.13
C ALA A 115 -0.70 21.65 9.32
N VAL A 116 -1.21 22.31 10.35
CA VAL A 116 -0.61 22.35 11.69
C VAL A 116 -1.46 21.50 12.62
N LEU A 117 -0.94 20.35 13.00
CA LEU A 117 -1.60 19.38 13.88
C LEU A 117 -1.17 19.61 15.33
N PRO A 118 -1.96 19.14 16.33
CA PRO A 118 -1.47 19.03 17.70
C PRO A 118 -0.29 18.05 17.78
N GLU A 119 0.46 18.05 18.87
CA GLU A 119 1.66 17.20 19.01
C GLU A 119 1.34 15.71 18.93
N GLU A 120 0.21 15.27 19.51
CA GLU A 120 -0.29 13.91 19.40
C GLU A 120 -0.65 13.52 17.96
N GLY A 121 -0.87 14.50 17.10
CA GLY A 121 -1.13 14.32 15.69
C GLY A 121 -2.47 13.69 15.37
N THR A 122 -2.52 12.94 14.28
CA THR A 122 -3.70 12.17 13.85
C THR A 122 -3.27 10.82 13.31
N VAL A 123 -4.12 9.81 13.51
CA VAL A 123 -4.01 8.54 12.78
C VAL A 123 -5.22 8.45 11.85
N ARG A 124 -5.01 8.10 10.60
CA ARG A 124 -6.06 7.85 9.62
C ARG A 124 -5.91 6.45 9.06
N THR A 125 -7.04 5.81 8.73
CA THR A 125 -7.01 4.58 7.95
C THR A 125 -7.67 4.78 6.60
N THR A 126 -7.14 4.10 5.60
CA THR A 126 -7.67 4.12 4.24
C THR A 126 -7.47 2.78 3.56
N VAL A 127 -8.31 2.48 2.59
CA VAL A 127 -8.15 1.35 1.68
C VAL A 127 -8.24 1.86 0.24
N ALA A 128 -7.34 1.37 -0.61
CA ALA A 128 -7.30 1.74 -2.02
C ALA A 128 -6.88 0.56 -2.90
N SER A 129 -7.31 0.57 -4.16
CA SER A 129 -6.69 -0.24 -5.19
C SER A 129 -5.34 0.36 -5.54
N CYS A 130 -4.28 -0.44 -5.41
CA CYS A 130 -2.91 -0.07 -5.70
C CYS A 130 -2.39 -0.89 -6.88
N PHE A 131 -1.43 -0.33 -7.61
CA PHE A 131 -0.92 -0.93 -8.83
C PHE A 131 0.60 -0.85 -8.85
N ARG A 132 1.25 -1.93 -9.26
CA ARG A 132 2.70 -1.97 -9.44
C ARG A 132 3.06 -2.76 -10.69
N ASN A 133 3.79 -2.11 -11.59
CA ASN A 133 4.37 -2.79 -12.72
C ASN A 133 5.57 -3.61 -12.24
N GLU A 134 5.39 -4.92 -12.16
CA GLU A 134 6.40 -5.86 -11.67
C GLU A 134 7.03 -6.62 -12.84
N ALA A 135 8.27 -7.06 -12.68
CA ALA A 135 8.96 -7.85 -13.69
C ALA A 135 8.33 -9.23 -13.90
N GLN A 136 7.68 -9.76 -12.87
CA GLN A 136 7.01 -11.06 -12.88
C GLN A 136 5.81 -11.03 -11.94
N TYR A 137 4.77 -11.76 -12.29
CA TYR A 137 3.56 -11.95 -11.48
C TYR A 137 3.43 -13.40 -11.02
N ASP A 138 2.89 -13.61 -9.81
CA ASP A 138 2.76 -14.94 -9.22
C ASP A 138 1.49 -15.05 -8.36
N GLY A 139 0.47 -15.72 -8.86
CA GLY A 139 -0.78 -15.97 -8.16
C GLY A 139 -1.32 -14.72 -7.46
N LEU A 140 -1.64 -14.82 -6.17
CA LEU A 140 -2.02 -13.69 -5.32
C LEU A 140 -0.84 -13.10 -4.53
N GLN A 141 0.37 -13.67 -4.67
CA GLN A 141 1.57 -13.19 -4.01
C GLN A 141 2.12 -11.93 -4.67
N ARG A 142 1.99 -11.86 -6.02
CA ARG A 142 2.50 -10.74 -6.81
C ARG A 142 1.57 -10.48 -7.98
N VAL A 143 0.76 -9.45 -7.85
CA VAL A 143 -0.28 -9.05 -8.81
C VAL A 143 -0.05 -7.62 -9.30
N LEU A 144 -0.53 -7.29 -10.49
CA LEU A 144 -0.47 -5.95 -11.07
C LEU A 144 -1.32 -4.96 -10.28
N GLY A 145 -2.55 -5.36 -9.94
CA GLY A 145 -3.49 -4.59 -9.15
C GLY A 145 -3.90 -5.33 -7.89
N PHE A 146 -3.85 -4.68 -6.74
CA PHE A 146 -4.16 -5.25 -5.43
C PHE A 146 -4.82 -4.22 -4.52
N THR A 147 -5.44 -4.71 -3.45
CA THR A 147 -6.07 -3.89 -2.43
C THR A 147 -5.10 -3.68 -1.27
N MET A 148 -4.87 -2.43 -0.89
CA MET A 148 -4.03 -2.10 0.26
C MET A 148 -4.84 -1.35 1.32
N ARG A 149 -4.83 -1.87 2.57
CA ARG A 149 -5.29 -1.18 3.77
C ARG A 149 -4.07 -0.58 4.46
N GLU A 150 -4.17 0.70 4.85
CA GLU A 150 -3.11 1.38 5.57
C GLU A 150 -3.62 2.15 6.78
N PHE A 151 -2.78 2.21 7.82
CA PHE A 151 -2.93 3.07 8.98
C PHE A 151 -1.76 4.04 8.98
N VAL A 152 -2.05 5.32 8.92
CA VAL A 152 -1.06 6.38 8.76
C VAL A 152 -1.13 7.33 9.94
N CYS A 153 -0.06 7.40 10.71
CA CYS A 153 0.12 8.39 11.75
C CYS A 153 0.92 9.58 11.21
N VAL A 154 0.44 10.77 11.50
CA VAL A 154 1.13 12.05 11.27
C VAL A 154 1.08 12.85 12.56
N GLY A 155 2.22 13.08 13.22
CA GLY A 155 2.28 13.74 14.52
C GLY A 155 3.71 14.04 14.96
N SER A 156 3.93 14.22 16.27
CA SER A 156 5.29 14.33 16.82
C SER A 156 6.13 13.08 16.56
N GLY A 157 7.46 13.19 16.71
CA GLY A 157 8.33 12.02 16.60
C GLY A 157 7.97 10.91 17.58
N GLN A 158 7.51 11.28 18.78
CA GLN A 158 7.02 10.33 19.79
C GLN A 158 5.75 9.64 19.32
N ALA A 159 4.72 10.39 18.89
CA ALA A 159 3.45 9.82 18.44
C ALA A 159 3.62 8.85 17.25
N ALA A 160 4.42 9.23 16.26
CA ALA A 160 4.69 8.37 15.10
C ALA A 160 5.47 7.10 15.50
N ARG A 161 6.41 7.19 16.45
CA ARG A 161 7.15 6.04 16.96
C ARG A 161 6.27 5.08 17.77
N GLU A 162 5.42 5.61 18.63
CA GLU A 162 4.47 4.82 19.42
C GLU A 162 3.49 4.07 18.51
N HIS A 163 2.96 4.73 17.49
CA HIS A 163 2.11 4.10 16.48
C HIS A 163 2.84 2.96 15.76
N TYR A 164 4.07 3.18 15.33
CA TYR A 164 4.90 2.16 14.68
C TYR A 164 5.14 0.95 15.58
N LEU A 165 5.56 1.15 16.84
CA LEU A 165 5.86 0.06 17.79
C LEU A 165 4.60 -0.72 18.15
N ARG A 166 3.53 -0.03 18.53
CA ARG A 166 2.24 -0.66 18.87
C ARG A 166 1.67 -1.44 17.70
N GLY A 167 1.80 -0.89 16.48
CA GLY A 167 1.34 -1.57 15.26
C GLY A 167 2.07 -2.88 15.03
N ARG A 168 3.40 -2.90 15.20
CA ARG A 168 4.21 -4.13 15.09
C ARG A 168 3.74 -5.21 16.05
N GLU A 169 3.57 -4.85 17.31
CA GLU A 169 3.11 -5.77 18.35
C GLU A 169 1.72 -6.34 18.04
N THR A 170 0.79 -5.48 17.59
CA THR A 170 -0.57 -5.88 17.23
C THR A 170 -0.59 -6.89 16.08
N VAL A 171 0.19 -6.65 15.02
CA VAL A 171 0.23 -7.54 13.85
C VAL A 171 0.88 -8.89 14.21
N LEU A 172 1.98 -8.87 14.97
CA LEU A 172 2.62 -10.12 15.43
C LEU A 172 1.71 -10.94 16.35
N ALA A 173 1.00 -10.27 17.26
CA ALA A 173 0.02 -10.95 18.14
C ALA A 173 -1.08 -11.63 17.32
N PHE A 174 -1.63 -10.94 16.33
CA PHE A 174 -2.63 -11.52 15.43
C PHE A 174 -2.10 -12.70 14.62
N GLY A 175 -0.86 -12.60 14.13
CA GLY A 175 -0.18 -13.73 13.48
C GLY A 175 -0.08 -14.94 14.40
N ALA A 176 0.30 -14.73 15.67
CA ALA A 176 0.41 -15.78 16.67
C ALA A 176 -0.95 -16.41 17.01
N GLU A 177 -2.02 -15.61 17.14
CA GLU A 177 -3.39 -16.10 17.35
C GLU A 177 -3.88 -16.99 16.20
N LEU A 178 -3.43 -16.70 14.97
CA LEU A 178 -3.70 -17.52 13.79
C LEU A 178 -2.76 -18.72 13.63
N GLY A 179 -1.76 -18.88 14.53
CA GLY A 179 -0.76 -19.93 14.45
C GLY A 179 0.24 -19.77 13.29
N LEU A 180 0.46 -18.55 12.81
CA LEU A 180 1.42 -18.25 11.74
C LEU A 180 2.81 -18.04 12.32
N ASP A 181 3.84 -18.65 11.71
CA ASP A 181 5.27 -18.31 11.98
C ASP A 181 5.58 -16.98 11.27
N MET A 182 5.11 -15.88 11.86
CA MET A 182 5.29 -14.54 11.35
C MET A 182 6.52 -13.90 11.96
N ARG A 183 7.40 -13.36 11.13
CA ARG A 183 8.63 -12.68 11.53
C ARG A 183 8.68 -11.26 11.01
N LEU A 184 9.42 -10.41 11.73
CA LEU A 184 9.78 -9.08 11.24
C LEU A 184 11.16 -9.16 10.59
N GLU A 185 11.24 -8.66 9.35
CA GLU A 185 12.48 -8.56 8.61
C GLU A 185 12.70 -7.10 8.18
N VAL A 186 13.90 -6.59 8.42
CA VAL A 186 14.27 -5.24 7.97
C VAL A 186 14.35 -5.24 6.45
N ALA A 187 13.61 -4.34 5.83
CA ALA A 187 13.55 -4.21 4.38
C ALA A 187 14.16 -2.88 3.90
N GLY A 188 14.79 -2.92 2.74
CA GLY A 188 15.24 -1.72 2.04
C GLY A 188 14.08 -1.09 1.26
N ASP A 189 14.04 0.25 1.24
CA ASP A 189 13.13 1.01 0.39
C ASP A 189 13.95 2.10 -0.31
N PRO A 190 13.96 2.16 -1.66
CA PRO A 190 14.74 3.14 -2.41
C PRO A 190 14.46 4.60 -2.06
N PHE A 191 13.25 4.93 -1.60
CA PHE A 191 12.97 6.30 -1.11
C PHE A 191 13.90 6.75 0.00
N PHE A 192 14.39 5.80 0.80
CA PHE A 192 15.13 6.07 2.02
C PHE A 192 16.62 5.80 1.88
N GLU A 193 17.11 5.43 0.70
CA GLU A 193 18.53 5.19 0.45
C GLU A 193 19.40 6.41 0.79
N ALA A 194 18.90 7.61 0.47
CA ALA A 194 19.58 8.86 0.79
C ALA A 194 19.73 9.14 2.31
N PHE A 195 18.92 8.49 3.14
CA PHE A 195 18.93 8.68 4.60
C PHE A 195 19.76 7.62 5.34
N LYS A 196 20.28 6.61 4.65
CA LYS A 196 21.07 5.52 5.27
C LYS A 196 22.41 5.99 5.87
N ASN A 197 22.92 7.13 5.45
CA ASN A 197 24.28 7.55 5.76
C ASN A 197 24.42 8.48 6.96
N ASP A 198 23.35 9.05 7.53
CA ASP A 198 23.51 10.22 8.42
C ASP A 198 23.13 10.00 9.89
N ASP A 199 22.63 8.81 10.33
CA ASP A 199 22.16 8.76 11.71
C ASP A 199 22.33 7.40 12.41
N ALA A 200 23.02 7.41 13.56
CA ALA A 200 23.13 6.25 14.47
C ALA A 200 21.74 5.77 14.97
N SER A 201 20.74 6.66 14.98
CA SER A 201 19.34 6.34 15.33
C SER A 201 18.67 5.38 14.34
N GLN A 202 19.22 5.20 13.13
CA GLN A 202 18.69 4.25 12.13
C GLN A 202 18.92 2.78 12.54
N ARG A 203 19.91 2.51 13.38
CA ARG A 203 20.15 1.15 13.90
C ARG A 203 19.11 0.74 14.92
N GLU A 204 18.57 1.70 15.65
CA GLU A 204 17.56 1.47 16.69
C GLU A 204 16.13 1.44 16.11
N PHE A 205 15.87 2.19 15.02
CA PHE A 205 14.57 2.28 14.36
C PHE A 205 14.75 2.22 12.85
N PRO A 206 14.67 1.02 12.25
CA PRO A 206 14.69 0.87 10.80
C PRO A 206 13.50 1.61 10.17
N VAL A 207 13.74 2.18 9.00
CA VAL A 207 12.70 2.92 8.26
C VAL A 207 11.56 2.03 7.83
N LYS A 208 11.85 0.75 7.52
CA LYS A 208 10.88 -0.23 7.07
C LYS A 208 11.20 -1.60 7.62
N GLU A 209 10.18 -2.25 8.16
CA GLU A 209 10.17 -3.68 8.48
C GLU A 209 8.99 -4.34 7.79
N GLU A 210 9.16 -5.56 7.35
CA GLU A 210 8.12 -6.36 6.71
C GLU A 210 7.69 -7.52 7.61
N PHE A 211 6.37 -7.76 7.64
CA PHE A 211 5.78 -8.95 8.28
C PHE A 211 5.84 -10.09 7.28
N VAL A 212 6.72 -11.05 7.56
CA VAL A 212 7.03 -12.15 6.63
C VAL A 212 6.48 -13.46 7.18
N VAL A 213 5.76 -14.19 6.35
CA VAL A 213 5.28 -15.55 6.61
C VAL A 213 5.73 -16.44 5.45
N ASN A 214 6.45 -17.52 5.73
CA ASN A 214 6.98 -18.44 4.72
C ASN A 214 7.76 -17.73 3.58
N GLY A 215 8.53 -16.68 3.91
CA GLY A 215 9.31 -15.91 2.94
C GLY A 215 8.51 -14.90 2.12
N LEU A 216 7.19 -14.74 2.37
CA LEU A 216 6.35 -13.75 1.72
C LEU A 216 6.04 -12.59 2.67
N ALA A 217 6.38 -11.37 2.26
CA ALA A 217 5.98 -10.15 2.97
C ALA A 217 4.48 -9.88 2.74
N ILE A 218 3.67 -9.92 3.80
CA ILE A 218 2.21 -9.71 3.76
C ILE A 218 1.77 -8.35 4.27
N GLY A 219 2.68 -7.60 4.84
CA GLY A 219 2.48 -6.25 5.31
C GLY A 219 3.81 -5.61 5.71
N SER A 220 3.77 -4.34 6.06
CA SER A 220 4.95 -3.61 6.52
C SER A 220 4.60 -2.60 7.61
N ALA A 221 5.57 -2.35 8.49
CA ALA A 221 5.61 -1.23 9.41
C ALA A 221 6.71 -0.27 8.95
N ASN A 222 6.37 1.00 8.79
CA ASN A 222 7.26 2.01 8.27
C ASN A 222 7.33 3.20 9.24
N TYR A 223 8.55 3.71 9.48
CA TYR A 223 8.79 4.94 10.23
C TYR A 223 9.51 5.94 9.33
N HIS A 224 8.72 6.77 8.60
CA HIS A 224 9.24 7.64 7.54
C HIS A 224 9.87 8.94 8.09
N ARG A 225 9.81 9.19 9.39
CA ARG A 225 10.29 10.44 9.99
C ARG A 225 9.63 11.65 9.32
N LYS A 226 10.42 12.63 8.90
CA LYS A 226 9.99 13.88 8.26
C LYS A 226 9.97 13.82 6.71
N PHE A 227 10.10 12.62 6.11
CA PHE A 227 10.26 12.49 4.66
C PHE A 227 9.10 13.13 3.87
N PHE A 228 7.85 12.73 4.16
CA PHE A 228 6.67 13.27 3.49
C PHE A 228 6.29 14.66 4.00
N THR A 229 6.32 14.84 5.30
CA THR A 229 5.85 16.06 5.97
C THR A 229 6.71 17.26 5.72
N GLY A 230 8.03 17.11 5.65
CA GLY A 230 8.95 18.20 5.30
C GLY A 230 8.70 18.77 3.91
N ARG A 231 8.32 17.93 2.94
CA ARG A 231 8.00 18.33 1.56
C ARG A 231 6.63 18.99 1.43
N LEU A 232 5.70 18.64 2.30
CA LEU A 232 4.33 19.13 2.27
C LEU A 232 4.04 20.19 3.32
N GLY A 233 5.05 20.62 4.09
CA GLY A 233 4.89 21.66 5.11
C GLY A 233 3.97 21.27 6.25
N ILE A 234 3.86 19.99 6.60
CA ILE A 234 2.99 19.50 7.68
C ILE A 234 3.73 19.62 9.02
N GLN A 235 3.08 20.22 10.00
CA GLN A 235 3.64 20.45 11.34
C GLN A 235 2.85 19.68 12.40
N ALA A 236 3.52 19.32 13.51
CA ALA A 236 2.93 18.86 14.76
C ALA A 236 3.44 19.77 15.88
N GLY A 237 2.54 20.55 16.47
CA GLY A 237 2.94 21.69 17.32
C GLY A 237 3.74 22.72 16.53
N GLN A 238 4.97 22.98 16.97
CA GLN A 238 5.88 23.95 16.31
C GLN A 238 6.95 23.30 15.42
N GLU A 239 6.94 21.96 15.34
CA GLU A 239 7.96 21.24 14.57
C GLU A 239 7.38 20.57 13.32
N THR A 240 8.26 20.26 12.36
CA THR A 240 7.87 19.39 11.23
C THR A 240 7.42 18.05 11.76
N ALA A 241 6.23 17.62 11.40
CA ALA A 241 5.65 16.36 11.84
C ALA A 241 6.48 15.16 11.37
N HIS A 242 6.42 14.07 12.12
CA HIS A 242 6.90 12.75 11.73
C HIS A 242 5.75 11.90 11.21
N THR A 243 6.07 10.84 10.46
CA THR A 243 5.08 9.88 9.97
C THR A 243 5.50 8.46 10.21
N SER A 244 4.50 7.61 10.45
CA SER A 244 4.62 6.16 10.41
C SER A 244 3.39 5.56 9.72
N CYS A 245 3.55 4.37 9.15
CA CYS A 245 2.50 3.70 8.42
C CYS A 245 2.57 2.18 8.63
N LEU A 246 1.40 1.57 8.75
CA LEU A 246 1.23 0.11 8.67
C LEU A 246 0.47 -0.17 7.38
N GLY A 247 1.06 -0.95 6.48
CA GLY A 247 0.47 -1.27 5.18
C GLY A 247 0.26 -2.77 4.99
N PHE A 248 -0.92 -3.16 4.48
CA PHE A 248 -1.33 -4.55 4.31
C PHE A 248 -1.87 -4.78 2.92
N GLY A 249 -1.21 -5.66 2.13
CA GLY A 249 -1.74 -6.13 0.85
C GLY A 249 -2.73 -7.27 1.09
N LEU A 250 -4.03 -7.02 0.85
CA LEU A 250 -5.10 -7.95 1.23
C LEU A 250 -5.03 -9.26 0.46
N GLU A 251 -4.64 -9.24 -0.82
CA GLU A 251 -4.50 -10.44 -1.65
C GLU A 251 -3.38 -11.36 -1.12
N ARG A 252 -2.28 -10.79 -0.60
CA ARG A 252 -1.20 -11.56 0.04
C ARG A 252 -1.67 -12.22 1.34
N TRP A 253 -2.49 -11.53 2.12
CA TRP A 253 -3.12 -12.11 3.31
C TRP A 253 -4.05 -13.26 2.94
N VAL A 254 -4.90 -13.09 1.90
CA VAL A 254 -5.77 -14.17 1.39
C VAL A 254 -4.94 -15.37 0.94
N HIS A 255 -3.86 -15.14 0.20
CA HIS A 255 -2.94 -16.19 -0.22
C HIS A 255 -2.36 -16.93 0.98
N THR A 256 -1.72 -16.20 1.89
CA THR A 256 -1.00 -16.77 3.04
C THR A 256 -1.93 -17.58 3.93
N LEU A 257 -3.10 -17.05 4.26
CA LEU A 257 -4.06 -17.76 5.08
C LEU A 257 -4.67 -18.98 4.37
N THR A 258 -4.92 -18.86 3.05
CA THR A 258 -5.38 -20.01 2.26
C THR A 258 -4.36 -21.15 2.28
N GLN A 259 -3.06 -20.82 2.18
CA GLN A 259 -1.99 -21.82 2.27
C GLN A 259 -1.89 -22.42 3.69
N ALA A 260 -1.92 -21.58 4.73
CA ALA A 260 -1.79 -22.01 6.12
C ALA A 260 -2.94 -22.94 6.57
N PHE A 261 -4.17 -22.67 6.12
CA PHE A 261 -5.37 -23.41 6.51
C PHE A 261 -5.84 -24.43 5.46
N GLY A 262 -5.14 -24.57 4.34
CA GLY A 262 -5.44 -25.50 3.25
C GLY A 262 -6.59 -25.08 2.33
N SER A 263 -7.39 -24.07 2.72
CA SER A 263 -8.43 -23.48 1.86
C SER A 263 -8.89 -22.11 2.37
N ALA A 264 -9.40 -21.26 1.47
CA ALA A 264 -9.95 -19.95 1.84
C ALA A 264 -11.15 -20.07 2.80
N ARG A 265 -11.96 -21.14 2.69
CA ARG A 265 -13.09 -21.39 3.59
C ARG A 265 -12.63 -21.73 5.01
N ALA A 266 -11.62 -22.58 5.17
CA ALA A 266 -11.05 -22.91 6.48
C ALA A 266 -10.37 -21.69 7.10
N ALA A 267 -9.64 -20.92 6.32
CA ALA A 267 -9.04 -19.66 6.73
C ALA A 267 -10.10 -18.63 7.19
N LEU A 268 -11.20 -18.48 6.43
CA LEU A 268 -12.32 -17.61 6.81
C LEU A 268 -12.87 -17.98 8.19
N SER A 269 -13.13 -19.27 8.41
CA SER A 269 -13.63 -19.75 9.72
C SER A 269 -12.64 -19.50 10.85
N ALA A 270 -11.32 -19.52 10.59
CA ALA A 270 -10.31 -19.18 11.59
C ALA A 270 -10.32 -17.67 11.92
N VAL A 271 -10.39 -16.81 10.91
CA VAL A 271 -10.44 -15.34 11.08
C VAL A 271 -11.73 -14.91 11.76
N GLU A 272 -12.88 -15.48 11.38
CA GLU A 272 -14.20 -15.17 11.98
C GLU A 272 -14.26 -15.46 13.48
N ARG A 273 -13.50 -16.45 13.98
CA ARG A 273 -13.43 -16.70 15.45
C ARG A 273 -12.68 -15.60 16.22
N LEU A 274 -11.89 -14.79 15.53
CA LEU A 274 -11.16 -13.68 16.12
C LEU A 274 -11.87 -12.33 15.89
N LEU A 275 -12.96 -12.31 15.13
CA LEU A 275 -13.87 -11.18 14.95
C LEU A 275 -14.92 -11.08 16.05
#